data_71a16ec26c8f08e469e210cc0e278431
#
_entry.id   71a16ec26c8f08e469e210cc0e278431
#
_cell.length_a   1.000
_cell.length_b   1.000
_cell.length_c   1.000
_cell.angle_alpha   90.00
_cell.angle_beta   90.00
_cell.angle_gamma   90.00
#
_symmetry.space_group_name_H-M   'P 1'
#
loop_
_entity.id
_entity.type
_entity.pdbx_description
1 polymer ?
#
loop_
_entity_poly.entity_id
_entity_poly.type
_entity_poly.pdbx_seq_one_letter_code
_entity_poly.pdbx_strand_id
1 'polypeptide(L)'
;LDKRVAELHKNNIRVRFIGDRARFAPLLQKGMTEAEAKTADNNGMTLVIAVSYGGQWDMAHAAQQLALQVQAGQINPQAMTTDDFQQLFQSQIQMSDLPPVDLLIRTGGDFRISNFLLWQAAYAEFYFSDLLWPDFNEAALDAALESYANRQRRFGRTSAQVEAHHA
;
A
#
# COMPACT_ATOMS: atom_id res chain seq x y z
N LEU A 1 -12.19 9.24 -16.36
CA LEU A 1 -11.49 7.95 -16.14
C LEU A 1 -11.01 7.34 -17.45
N ASP A 2 -11.86 7.18 -18.47
CA ASP A 2 -11.57 6.35 -19.67
C ASP A 2 -10.34 6.76 -20.47
N LYS A 3 -10.12 8.07 -20.71
CA LYS A 3 -8.93 8.55 -21.46
C LYS A 3 -7.63 8.26 -20.72
N ARG A 4 -7.61 8.50 -19.39
CA ARG A 4 -6.42 8.25 -18.57
C ARG A 4 -6.13 6.77 -18.40
N VAL A 5 -7.16 5.94 -18.22
CA VAL A 5 -7.00 4.47 -18.14
C VAL A 5 -6.47 3.90 -19.46
N ALA A 6 -6.92 4.42 -20.61
CA ALA A 6 -6.39 4.00 -21.90
C ALA A 6 -4.90 4.34 -22.08
N GLU A 7 -4.45 5.49 -21.57
CA GLU A 7 -3.05 5.91 -21.58
C GLU A 7 -2.20 5.01 -20.65
N LEU A 8 -2.68 4.75 -19.44
CA LEU A 8 -2.02 3.85 -18.49
C LEU A 8 -1.89 2.42 -19.06
N HIS A 9 -2.95 1.92 -19.69
CA HIS A 9 -2.94 0.61 -20.35
C HIS A 9 -1.91 0.54 -21.49
N LYS A 10 -1.85 1.58 -22.32
CA LYS A 10 -0.85 1.69 -23.41
C LYS A 10 0.59 1.65 -22.87
N ASN A 11 0.82 2.22 -21.69
CA ASN A 11 2.12 2.25 -21.02
C ASN A 11 2.39 1.00 -20.15
N ASN A 12 1.60 -0.07 -20.31
CA ASN A 12 1.72 -1.31 -19.57
C ASN A 12 1.61 -1.13 -18.03
N ILE A 13 0.81 -0.15 -17.58
CA ILE A 13 0.57 0.12 -16.16
C ILE A 13 -0.71 -0.57 -15.73
N ARG A 14 -0.62 -1.42 -14.70
CA ARG A 14 -1.76 -2.05 -14.04
C ARG A 14 -2.37 -1.08 -13.03
N VAL A 15 -3.67 -0.84 -13.10
CA VAL A 15 -4.40 0.04 -12.17
C VAL A 15 -5.14 -0.81 -11.15
N ARG A 16 -5.07 -0.42 -9.88
CA ARG A 16 -5.83 -1.01 -8.77
C ARG A 16 -6.40 0.10 -7.90
N PHE A 17 -7.56 -0.17 -7.30
CA PHE A 17 -8.16 0.72 -6.31
C PHE A 17 -8.27 0.00 -4.97
N ILE A 18 -7.90 0.69 -3.88
CA ILE A 18 -8.05 0.20 -2.51
C ILE A 18 -8.92 1.17 -1.69
N GLY A 19 -9.51 0.66 -0.61
CA GLY A 19 -10.37 1.42 0.28
C GLY A 19 -11.86 1.04 0.15
N ASP A 20 -12.71 1.79 0.82
CA ASP A 20 -14.15 1.53 0.89
C ASP A 20 -14.87 2.05 -0.36
N ARG A 21 -14.95 1.21 -1.38
CA ARG A 21 -15.61 1.53 -2.66
C ARG A 21 -17.11 1.73 -2.52
N ALA A 22 -17.74 1.13 -1.49
CA ALA A 22 -19.19 1.22 -1.29
C ALA A 22 -19.66 2.64 -0.98
N ARG A 23 -18.75 3.53 -0.55
CA ARG A 23 -19.05 4.95 -0.31
C ARG A 23 -19.24 5.78 -1.58
N PHE A 24 -18.91 5.25 -2.73
CA PHE A 24 -19.02 5.98 -3.99
C PHE A 24 -20.31 5.63 -4.75
N ALA A 25 -20.75 6.55 -5.62
CA ALA A 25 -21.89 6.30 -6.49
C ALA A 25 -21.65 5.06 -7.39
N PRO A 26 -22.68 4.28 -7.71
CA PRO A 26 -22.56 3.04 -8.49
C PRO A 26 -21.82 3.22 -9.83
N LEU A 27 -22.02 4.36 -10.49
CA LEU A 27 -21.32 4.66 -11.75
C LEU A 27 -19.81 4.75 -11.56
N LEU A 28 -19.33 5.33 -10.45
CA LEU A 28 -17.89 5.41 -10.16
C LEU A 28 -17.34 4.05 -9.77
N GLN A 29 -18.06 3.27 -8.97
CA GLN A 29 -17.69 1.89 -8.64
C GLN A 29 -17.52 1.04 -9.90
N LYS A 30 -18.47 1.14 -10.84
CA LYS A 30 -18.39 0.47 -12.14
C LYS A 30 -17.14 0.93 -12.92
N GLY A 31 -16.88 2.24 -13.00
CA GLY A 31 -15.71 2.76 -13.69
C GLY A 31 -14.37 2.29 -13.09
N MET A 32 -14.29 2.13 -11.74
CA MET A 32 -13.11 1.54 -11.10
C MET A 32 -12.93 0.08 -11.51
N THR A 33 -13.99 -0.72 -11.48
CA THR A 33 -13.95 -2.14 -11.89
C THR A 33 -13.55 -2.31 -13.36
N GLU A 34 -14.09 -1.48 -14.26
CA GLU A 34 -13.74 -1.49 -15.68
C GLU A 34 -12.28 -1.10 -15.91
N ALA A 35 -11.76 -0.12 -15.15
CA ALA A 35 -10.36 0.29 -15.24
C ALA A 35 -9.40 -0.83 -14.80
N GLU A 36 -9.71 -1.51 -13.70
CA GLU A 36 -8.95 -2.66 -13.22
C GLU A 36 -8.99 -3.81 -14.22
N ALA A 37 -10.17 -4.17 -14.73
CA ALA A 37 -10.33 -5.24 -15.71
C ALA A 37 -9.55 -4.95 -17.00
N LYS A 38 -9.60 -3.71 -17.50
CA LYS A 38 -8.89 -3.30 -18.71
C LYS A 38 -7.38 -3.40 -18.59
N THR A 39 -6.84 -3.21 -17.38
CA THR A 39 -5.38 -3.19 -17.13
C THR A 39 -4.88 -4.43 -16.41
N ALA A 40 -5.71 -5.45 -16.21
CA ALA A 40 -5.41 -6.62 -15.39
C ALA A 40 -4.18 -7.40 -15.86
N ASP A 41 -3.98 -7.51 -17.18
CA ASP A 41 -2.88 -8.26 -17.78
C ASP A 41 -1.58 -7.45 -17.93
N ASN A 42 -1.60 -6.16 -17.56
CA ASN A 42 -0.40 -5.33 -17.57
C ASN A 42 0.57 -5.81 -16.47
N ASN A 43 1.84 -5.90 -16.82
CA ASN A 43 2.90 -6.46 -15.97
C ASN A 43 4.10 -5.51 -15.77
N GLY A 44 3.96 -4.26 -16.16
CA GLY A 44 4.91 -3.19 -15.85
C GLY A 44 4.72 -2.68 -14.42
N MET A 45 4.56 -1.39 -14.26
CA MET A 45 4.29 -0.78 -12.96
C MET A 45 2.82 -1.05 -12.51
N THR A 46 2.61 -1.31 -11.23
CA THR A 46 1.27 -1.31 -10.63
C THR A 46 1.01 0.04 -9.95
N LEU A 47 0.01 0.78 -10.45
CA LEU A 47 -0.50 1.99 -9.83
C LEU A 47 -1.68 1.64 -8.92
N VAL A 48 -1.52 1.84 -7.62
CA VAL A 48 -2.60 1.66 -6.63
C VAL A 48 -3.14 3.02 -6.21
N ILE A 49 -4.44 3.21 -6.35
CA ILE A 49 -5.14 4.45 -6.00
C ILE A 49 -5.99 4.18 -4.75
N ALA A 50 -5.65 4.83 -3.65
CA ALA A 50 -6.40 4.74 -2.40
C ALA A 50 -7.61 5.69 -2.45
N VAL A 51 -8.82 5.13 -2.31
CA VAL A 51 -10.09 5.87 -2.38
C VAL A 51 -10.91 5.60 -1.12
N SER A 52 -11.33 6.64 -0.40
CA SER A 52 -12.01 6.47 0.90
C SER A 52 -11.29 5.46 1.81
N TYR A 53 -9.95 5.53 1.84
CA TYR A 53 -9.07 4.60 2.54
C TYR A 53 -8.63 5.17 3.89
N GLY A 54 -8.46 4.31 4.86
CA GLY A 54 -7.80 4.59 6.13
C GLY A 54 -7.21 3.31 6.72
N GLY A 55 -5.99 3.38 7.26
CA GLY A 55 -5.31 2.20 7.78
C GLY A 55 -6.06 1.51 8.93
N GLN A 56 -6.70 2.28 9.83
CA GLN A 56 -7.57 1.71 10.87
C GLN A 56 -8.78 1.00 10.28
N TRP A 57 -9.40 1.56 9.24
CA TRP A 57 -10.51 0.92 8.54
C TRP A 57 -10.04 -0.37 7.86
N ASP A 58 -8.89 -0.37 7.22
CA ASP A 58 -8.32 -1.54 6.55
C ASP A 58 -8.08 -2.69 7.54
N MET A 59 -7.47 -2.40 8.70
CA MET A 59 -7.28 -3.38 9.77
C MET A 59 -8.61 -3.90 10.34
N ALA A 60 -9.59 -3.02 10.56
CA ALA A 60 -10.90 -3.43 11.06
C ALA A 60 -11.63 -4.30 10.03
N HIS A 61 -11.52 -3.97 8.74
CA HIS A 61 -12.07 -4.77 7.65
C HIS A 61 -11.40 -6.14 7.56
N ALA A 62 -10.07 -6.21 7.63
CA ALA A 62 -9.33 -7.47 7.67
C ALA A 62 -9.76 -8.37 8.84
N ALA A 63 -9.88 -7.80 10.04
CA ALA A 63 -10.37 -8.51 11.21
C ALA A 63 -11.80 -9.04 11.02
N GLN A 64 -12.69 -8.24 10.41
CA GLN A 64 -14.05 -8.65 10.09
C GLN A 64 -14.06 -9.84 9.11
N GLN A 65 -13.23 -9.80 8.07
CA GLN A 65 -13.14 -10.92 7.11
C GLN A 65 -12.68 -12.21 7.80
N LEU A 66 -11.70 -12.13 8.70
CA LEU A 66 -11.27 -13.30 9.50
C LEU A 66 -12.37 -13.81 10.40
N ALA A 67 -13.11 -12.94 11.07
CA ALA A 67 -14.23 -13.35 11.93
C ALA A 67 -15.31 -14.11 11.14
N LEU A 68 -15.60 -13.67 9.92
CA LEU A 68 -16.54 -14.37 9.03
C LEU A 68 -16.01 -15.74 8.60
N GLN A 69 -14.71 -15.89 8.32
CA GLN A 69 -14.10 -17.16 7.97
C GLN A 69 -14.09 -18.15 9.17
N VAL A 70 -13.85 -17.64 10.39
CA VAL A 70 -13.98 -18.41 11.63
C VAL A 70 -15.42 -18.90 11.82
N GLN A 71 -16.39 -18.01 11.67
CA GLN A 71 -17.81 -18.34 11.78
C GLN A 71 -18.24 -19.40 10.75
N ALA A 72 -17.68 -19.33 9.55
CA ALA A 72 -17.93 -20.31 8.48
C ALA A 72 -17.19 -21.65 8.69
N GLY A 73 -16.40 -21.82 9.77
CA GLY A 73 -15.62 -23.01 10.06
C GLY A 73 -14.40 -23.22 9.13
N GLN A 74 -14.02 -22.21 8.37
CA GLN A 74 -12.88 -22.25 7.46
C GLN A 74 -11.54 -22.09 8.19
N ILE A 75 -11.56 -21.46 9.37
CA ILE A 75 -10.40 -21.19 10.22
C ILE A 75 -10.72 -21.66 11.64
N ASN A 76 -9.79 -22.38 12.26
CA ASN A 76 -9.83 -22.70 13.69
C ASN A 76 -8.74 -21.91 14.42
N PRO A 77 -9.05 -20.77 15.07
CA PRO A 77 -8.04 -19.96 15.76
C PRO A 77 -7.34 -20.68 16.91
N GLN A 78 -7.98 -21.66 17.53
CA GLN A 78 -7.40 -22.44 18.64
C GLN A 78 -6.29 -23.41 18.19
N ALA A 79 -6.26 -23.76 16.90
CA ALA A 79 -5.25 -24.63 16.30
C ALA A 79 -4.05 -23.85 15.70
N MET A 80 -4.02 -22.50 15.85
CA MET A 80 -3.03 -21.65 15.25
C MET A 80 -2.14 -20.97 16.29
N THR A 81 -0.89 -20.76 15.94
CA THR A 81 0.00 -19.88 16.71
C THR A 81 -0.34 -18.40 16.44
N THR A 82 0.17 -17.50 17.27
CA THR A 82 0.02 -16.04 17.02
C THR A 82 0.66 -15.62 15.69
N ASP A 83 1.78 -16.23 15.33
CA ASP A 83 2.49 -15.94 14.08
C ASP A 83 1.68 -16.39 12.85
N ASP A 84 1.09 -17.59 12.91
CA ASP A 84 0.18 -18.08 11.85
C ASP A 84 -1.01 -17.13 11.68
N PHE A 85 -1.59 -16.69 12.81
CA PHE A 85 -2.73 -15.79 12.79
C PHE A 85 -2.34 -14.39 12.26
N GLN A 86 -1.13 -13.90 12.57
CA GLN A 86 -0.61 -12.64 12.03
C GLN A 86 -0.44 -12.72 10.51
N GLN A 87 0.10 -13.82 9.97
CA GLN A 87 0.23 -14.02 8.54
C GLN A 87 -1.15 -14.05 7.86
N LEU A 88 -2.10 -14.75 8.48
CA LEU A 88 -3.46 -14.82 7.98
C LEU A 88 -4.15 -13.44 8.01
N PHE A 89 -3.98 -12.68 9.09
CA PHE A 89 -4.45 -11.31 9.18
C PHE A 89 -3.85 -10.41 8.09
N GLN A 90 -2.53 -10.50 7.91
CA GLN A 90 -1.82 -9.77 6.87
C GLN A 90 -2.37 -10.09 5.47
N SER A 91 -2.76 -11.33 5.20
CA SER A 91 -3.34 -11.71 3.91
C SER A 91 -4.69 -11.04 3.61
N GLN A 92 -5.40 -10.56 4.65
CA GLN A 92 -6.66 -9.82 4.50
C GLN A 92 -6.47 -8.31 4.39
N ILE A 93 -5.30 -7.79 4.73
CA ILE A 93 -4.95 -6.38 4.56
C ILE A 93 -4.87 -6.06 3.05
N GLN A 94 -5.37 -4.90 2.66
CA GLN A 94 -5.31 -4.48 1.26
C GLN A 94 -3.87 -4.34 0.78
N MET A 95 -3.59 -4.68 -0.46
CA MET A 95 -2.24 -4.74 -1.05
C MET A 95 -1.34 -5.86 -0.50
N SER A 96 -1.87 -6.84 0.24
CA SER A 96 -1.06 -7.95 0.81
C SER A 96 -0.32 -8.79 -0.24
N ASP A 97 -0.77 -8.74 -1.48
CA ASP A 97 -0.19 -9.40 -2.66
C ASP A 97 0.89 -8.57 -3.38
N LEU A 98 1.13 -7.34 -2.91
CA LEU A 98 2.17 -6.45 -3.43
C LEU A 98 3.40 -6.45 -2.49
N PRO A 99 4.57 -6.03 -2.99
CA PRO A 99 5.74 -5.83 -2.14
C PRO A 99 5.45 -4.87 -0.97
N PRO A 100 6.14 -5.03 0.17
CA PRO A 100 6.06 -4.06 1.27
C PRO A 100 6.38 -2.64 0.81
N VAL A 101 5.82 -1.65 1.51
CA VAL A 101 6.12 -0.24 1.22
C VAL A 101 7.55 0.06 1.68
N ASP A 102 8.41 0.43 0.75
CA ASP A 102 9.80 0.80 1.02
C ASP A 102 9.95 2.28 1.36
N LEU A 103 9.27 3.15 0.65
CA LEU A 103 9.33 4.59 0.81
C LEU A 103 7.93 5.19 0.83
N LEU A 104 7.63 6.00 1.85
CA LEU A 104 6.43 6.81 1.93
C LEU A 104 6.82 8.28 1.80
N ILE A 105 6.36 8.93 0.73
CA ILE A 105 6.56 10.36 0.49
C ILE A 105 5.29 11.10 0.90
N ARG A 106 5.42 12.09 1.78
CA ARG A 106 4.33 12.98 2.14
C ARG A 106 4.70 14.42 1.82
N THR A 107 3.87 15.06 1.03
CA THR A 107 3.96 16.47 0.65
C THR A 107 3.10 17.35 1.57
N GLY A 108 3.29 18.68 1.53
CA GLY A 108 2.47 19.66 2.25
C GLY A 108 2.95 20.03 3.65
N GLY A 109 4.21 19.73 4.00
CA GLY A 109 4.84 20.19 5.24
C GLY A 109 4.39 19.52 6.53
N ASP A 110 3.56 18.48 6.46
CA ASP A 110 3.10 17.72 7.62
C ASP A 110 4.00 16.51 7.92
N PHE A 111 4.48 16.39 9.15
CA PHE A 111 5.35 15.29 9.61
C PHE A 111 4.55 14.20 10.34
N ARG A 112 3.54 13.63 9.67
CA ARG A 112 2.67 12.56 10.20
C ARG A 112 2.10 11.73 9.08
N ILE A 113 1.74 10.47 9.35
CA ILE A 113 1.15 9.55 8.34
C ILE A 113 -0.36 9.64 8.24
N SER A 114 -1.04 10.24 9.22
CA SER A 114 -2.47 10.53 9.23
C SER A 114 -3.35 9.33 8.82
N ASN A 115 -3.14 8.18 9.44
CA ASN A 115 -3.94 6.98 9.20
C ASN A 115 -3.79 6.38 7.78
N PHE A 116 -2.69 6.66 7.07
CA PHE A 116 -2.44 6.10 5.74
C PHE A 116 -1.49 4.91 5.82
N LEU A 117 -1.87 3.76 5.25
CA LEU A 117 -1.09 2.53 5.13
C LEU A 117 -0.40 2.08 6.45
N LEU A 118 -1.14 2.10 7.59
CA LEU A 118 -0.55 1.86 8.93
C LEU A 118 0.19 0.53 9.03
N TRP A 119 -0.40 -0.54 8.51
CA TRP A 119 0.22 -1.87 8.53
C TRP A 119 1.33 -1.98 7.50
N GLN A 120 1.06 -1.56 6.28
CA GLN A 120 1.96 -1.71 5.14
C GLN A 120 3.22 -0.87 5.26
N ALA A 121 3.13 0.30 5.94
CA ALA A 121 4.24 1.24 6.12
C ALA A 121 5.01 1.04 7.43
N ALA A 122 4.76 -0.05 8.18
CA ALA A 122 5.38 -0.30 9.49
C ALA A 122 6.93 -0.27 9.47
N TYR A 123 7.54 -0.63 8.34
CA TYR A 123 8.99 -0.62 8.13
C TYR A 123 9.42 0.27 6.96
N ALA A 124 8.52 1.14 6.48
CA ALA A 124 8.82 2.06 5.40
C ALA A 124 9.74 3.20 5.87
N GLU A 125 10.60 3.67 4.98
CA GLU A 125 11.29 4.93 5.16
C GLU A 125 10.33 6.10 4.85
N PHE A 126 10.42 7.20 5.60
CA PHE A 126 9.58 8.36 5.41
C PHE A 126 10.39 9.52 4.82
N TYR A 127 9.82 10.14 3.80
CA TYR A 127 10.31 11.39 3.24
C TYR A 127 9.20 12.44 3.31
N PHE A 128 9.43 13.51 4.06
CA PHE A 128 8.49 14.62 4.20
C PHE A 128 8.97 15.80 3.37
N SER A 129 8.09 16.38 2.56
CA SER A 129 8.37 17.52 1.71
C SER A 129 7.44 18.70 2.06
N ASP A 130 8.00 19.89 2.16
CA ASP A 130 7.24 21.12 2.36
C ASP A 130 6.48 21.56 1.11
N LEU A 131 6.84 21.01 -0.07
CA LEU A 131 6.16 21.29 -1.32
C LEU A 131 4.71 20.85 -1.28
N LEU A 132 3.82 21.64 -1.82
CA LEU A 132 2.44 21.21 -2.07
C LEU A 132 2.41 20.18 -3.22
N TRP A 133 1.40 19.33 -3.23
CA TRP A 133 1.28 18.28 -4.24
C TRP A 133 1.40 18.77 -5.70
N PRO A 134 0.77 19.91 -6.11
CA PRO A 134 0.92 20.40 -7.48
C PRO A 134 2.35 20.83 -7.85
N ASP A 135 3.18 21.17 -6.85
CA ASP A 135 4.56 21.65 -7.05
C ASP A 135 5.59 20.50 -6.93
N PHE A 136 5.16 19.31 -6.51
CA PHE A 136 6.00 18.13 -6.39
C PHE A 136 6.29 17.54 -7.77
N ASN A 137 7.43 17.94 -8.34
CA ASN A 137 7.88 17.61 -9.68
C ASN A 137 8.94 16.48 -9.69
N GLU A 138 9.49 16.17 -10.86
CA GLU A 138 10.52 15.16 -11.08
C GLU A 138 11.75 15.39 -10.18
N ALA A 139 12.25 16.62 -10.11
CA ALA A 139 13.42 16.95 -9.28
C ALA A 139 13.15 16.71 -7.78
N ALA A 140 11.91 16.96 -7.31
CA ALA A 140 11.51 16.68 -5.94
C ALA A 140 11.40 15.16 -5.68
N LEU A 141 10.95 14.39 -6.67
CA LEU A 141 10.93 12.94 -6.60
C LEU A 141 12.35 12.37 -6.56
N ASP A 142 13.26 12.86 -7.42
CA ASP A 142 14.66 12.44 -7.43
C ASP A 142 15.33 12.70 -6.09
N ALA A 143 15.09 13.86 -5.47
CA ALA A 143 15.61 14.19 -4.13
C ALA A 143 15.08 13.21 -3.06
N ALA A 144 13.82 12.79 -3.15
CA ALA A 144 13.26 11.79 -2.23
C ALA A 144 13.90 10.42 -2.44
N LEU A 145 14.11 10.01 -3.68
CA LEU A 145 14.78 8.73 -4.03
C LEU A 145 16.25 8.72 -3.62
N GLU A 146 16.97 9.82 -3.82
CA GLU A 146 18.35 9.98 -3.36
C GLU A 146 18.44 9.92 -1.83
N SER A 147 17.54 10.60 -1.12
CA SER A 147 17.43 10.53 0.34
C SER A 147 17.20 9.09 0.80
N TYR A 148 16.33 8.33 0.12
CA TYR A 148 16.07 6.93 0.41
C TYR A 148 17.31 6.06 0.15
N ALA A 149 17.96 6.21 -1.00
CA ALA A 149 19.14 5.44 -1.39
C ALA A 149 20.33 5.61 -0.41
N ASN A 150 20.45 6.79 0.20
CA ASN A 150 21.48 7.10 1.18
C ASN A 150 21.19 6.61 2.60
N ARG A 151 20.00 6.02 2.85
CA ARG A 151 19.64 5.50 4.18
C ARG A 151 20.06 4.05 4.37
N GLN A 152 20.66 3.77 5.53
CA GLN A 152 20.95 2.40 5.94
C GLN A 152 19.69 1.76 6.57
N ARG A 153 19.07 0.79 5.88
CA ARG A 153 17.93 0.03 6.42
C ARG A 153 18.42 -0.96 7.48
N ARG A 154 18.02 -0.76 8.72
CA ARG A 154 18.51 -1.56 9.86
C ARG A 154 17.55 -2.65 10.30
N PHE A 155 16.26 -2.59 9.98
CA PHE A 155 15.21 -3.55 10.39
C PHE A 155 15.31 -3.94 11.88
N GLY A 156 15.54 -2.94 12.76
CA GLY A 156 15.74 -3.15 14.19
C GLY A 156 17.12 -3.65 14.59
N ARG A 157 18.08 -3.77 13.66
CA ARG A 157 19.48 -4.16 13.93
C ARG A 157 20.39 -2.94 14.14
N THR A 158 21.54 -3.14 14.76
CA THR A 158 22.58 -2.10 14.82
C THR A 158 23.34 -1.99 13.49
N SER A 159 24.01 -0.85 13.22
CA SER A 159 24.82 -0.67 12.00
C SER A 159 25.87 -1.78 11.83
N ALA A 160 26.57 -2.14 12.93
CA ALA A 160 27.56 -3.22 12.92
C ALA A 160 26.97 -4.60 12.56
N GLN A 161 25.72 -4.88 12.95
CA GLN A 161 25.04 -6.13 12.60
C GLN A 161 24.59 -6.17 11.13
N VAL A 162 24.33 -5.02 10.52
CA VAL A 162 23.96 -4.93 9.09
C VAL A 162 25.22 -5.09 8.24
N GLU A 163 26.31 -4.44 8.61
CA GLU A 163 27.61 -4.53 7.88
C GLU A 163 28.18 -5.96 7.92
N ALA A 164 28.08 -6.67 9.04
CA ALA A 164 28.51 -8.06 9.17
C ALA A 164 27.70 -9.07 8.30
N HIS A 165 26.57 -8.67 7.77
CA HIS A 165 25.72 -9.54 6.93
C HIS A 165 25.97 -9.35 5.41
N HIS A 166 26.70 -8.30 5.04
CA HIS A 166 27.09 -7.98 3.66
C HIS A 166 28.57 -8.25 3.36
N ALA A 167 29.33 -8.75 4.35
CA ALA A 167 30.71 -9.22 4.23
C ALA A 167 30.74 -10.76 4.14
#